data_cf2e3a879e7f2f7572399a5f28c2b768
#
_entry.id   cf2e3a879e7f2f7572399a5f28c2b768
#
_cell.length_a   1.000
_cell.length_b   1.000
_cell.length_c   1.000
_cell.angle_alpha   90.00
_cell.angle_beta   90.00
_cell.angle_gamma   90.00
#
_symmetry.space_group_name_H-M   'P 1'
#
loop_
_entity.id
_entity.type
_entity.pdbx_description
1 polymer ?
#
loop_
_entity_poly.entity_id
_entity_poly.type
_entity_poly.pdbx_seq_one_letter_code
_entity_poly.pdbx_strand_id
1 'polypeptide(L)'
;MPAIVYAMLEGAMGWALAGFLIAGVSDGVDGFIARQFDQRSELGAYLDPIADKLLLVSVFVVLGLMSELPLWLVIAAVSRDLLIVGGVVLSSLLYHPVEMKPLMVSKANTAVQIVLAAAVLFELALETAFGGVRVWLVILSGGLTGASAAAYLVAWLRHMNGYGESENPHL
;
A
#
# COMPACT_ATOMS: atom_id res chain seq x y z
N MET A 1 7.53 10.32 9.18
CA MET A 1 7.91 8.91 9.04
C MET A 1 8.97 8.42 10.03
N PRO A 2 10.21 8.93 10.06
CA PRO A 2 11.23 8.40 10.96
C PRO A 2 10.84 8.44 12.44
N ALA A 3 10.08 9.46 12.87
CA ALA A 3 9.63 9.58 14.25
C ALA A 3 8.67 8.45 14.68
N ILE A 4 7.79 7.98 13.78
CA ILE A 4 6.85 6.88 14.05
C ILE A 4 7.64 5.57 14.22
N VAL A 5 8.55 5.29 13.29
CA VAL A 5 9.42 4.10 13.34
C VAL A 5 10.29 4.14 14.60
N TYR A 6 10.87 5.29 14.93
CA TYR A 6 11.66 5.46 16.15
C TYR A 6 10.82 5.18 17.41
N ALA A 7 9.62 5.75 17.50
CA ALA A 7 8.71 5.51 18.61
C ALA A 7 8.34 4.02 18.77
N MET A 8 8.15 3.30 17.65
CA MET A 8 7.90 1.85 17.68
C MET A 8 9.11 1.09 18.23
N LEU A 9 10.32 1.42 17.79
CA LEU A 9 11.55 0.74 18.21
C LEU A 9 11.89 1.00 19.68
N GLU A 10 11.55 2.18 20.19
CA GLU A 10 11.69 2.54 21.61
C GLU A 10 10.56 1.96 22.50
N GLY A 11 9.58 1.26 21.92
CA GLY A 11 8.44 0.74 22.66
C GLY A 11 7.39 1.79 23.04
N ALA A 12 7.51 3.02 22.53
CA ALA A 12 6.57 4.12 22.79
C ALA A 12 5.33 4.01 21.88
N MET A 13 4.58 2.90 21.99
CA MET A 13 3.51 2.53 21.05
C MET A 13 2.37 3.56 21.01
N GLY A 14 2.06 4.24 22.09
CA GLY A 14 1.07 5.32 22.12
C GLY A 14 1.45 6.50 21.20
N TRP A 15 2.73 6.88 21.19
CA TRP A 15 3.23 7.92 20.28
C TRP A 15 3.30 7.45 18.83
N ALA A 16 3.66 6.18 18.62
CA ALA A 16 3.63 5.57 17.28
C ALA A 16 2.21 5.55 16.69
N LEU A 17 1.22 5.13 17.48
CA LEU A 17 -0.19 5.14 17.08
C LEU A 17 -0.68 6.57 16.79
N ALA A 18 -0.43 7.52 17.70
CA ALA A 18 -0.83 8.92 17.50
C ALA A 18 -0.22 9.50 16.22
N GLY A 19 1.08 9.30 16.02
CA GLY A 19 1.78 9.74 14.80
C GLY A 19 1.22 9.09 13.53
N PHE A 20 0.92 7.80 13.57
CA PHE A 20 0.34 7.08 12.43
C PHE A 20 -1.06 7.59 12.08
N LEU A 21 -1.93 7.81 13.08
CA LEU A 21 -3.28 8.34 12.87
C LEU A 21 -3.25 9.79 12.38
N ILE A 22 -2.39 10.63 12.96
CA ILE A 22 -2.24 12.03 12.51
C ILE A 22 -1.76 12.07 11.06
N ALA A 23 -0.75 11.26 10.71
CA ALA A 23 -0.25 11.19 9.33
C ALA A 23 -1.37 10.77 8.36
N GLY A 24 -2.11 9.69 8.67
CA GLY A 24 -3.20 9.21 7.82
C GLY A 24 -4.36 10.19 7.68
N VAL A 25 -4.73 10.90 8.75
CA VAL A 25 -5.78 11.93 8.71
C VAL A 25 -5.32 13.16 7.93
N SER A 26 -4.10 13.65 8.18
CA SER A 26 -3.53 14.80 7.46
C SER A 26 -3.50 14.56 5.97
N ASP A 27 -3.05 13.38 5.55
CA ASP A 27 -3.01 12.96 4.15
C ASP A 27 -4.39 12.88 3.51
N GLY A 28 -5.36 12.31 4.23
CA GLY A 28 -6.76 12.27 3.79
C GLY A 28 -7.35 13.69 3.60
N VAL A 29 -7.04 14.62 4.51
CA VAL A 29 -7.48 16.02 4.44
C VAL A 29 -6.80 16.75 3.29
N ASP A 30 -5.49 16.61 3.15
CA ASP A 30 -4.72 17.25 2.08
C ASP A 30 -5.18 16.75 0.70
N GLY A 31 -5.42 15.45 0.56
CA GLY A 31 -5.97 14.85 -0.64
C GLY A 31 -7.42 15.30 -0.95
N PHE A 32 -8.22 15.59 0.08
CA PHE A 32 -9.57 16.14 -0.10
C PHE A 32 -9.52 17.61 -0.55
N ILE A 33 -8.71 18.44 0.12
CA ILE A 33 -8.53 19.87 -0.18
C ILE A 33 -7.95 20.03 -1.58
N ALA A 34 -6.91 19.30 -1.93
CA ALA A 34 -6.27 19.37 -3.26
C ALA A 34 -7.25 19.02 -4.40
N ARG A 35 -8.20 18.10 -4.16
CA ARG A 35 -9.25 17.79 -5.14
C ARG A 35 -10.29 18.88 -5.28
N GLN A 36 -10.60 19.59 -4.21
CA GLN A 36 -11.67 20.60 -4.19
C GLN A 36 -11.21 21.94 -4.77
N PHE A 37 -9.92 22.26 -4.64
CA PHE A 37 -9.37 23.57 -5.05
C PHE A 37 -8.52 23.52 -6.33
N ASP A 38 -8.42 22.36 -7.00
CA ASP A 38 -7.66 22.16 -8.24
C ASP A 38 -6.18 22.65 -8.19
N GLN A 39 -5.61 22.70 -6.98
CA GLN A 39 -4.25 23.17 -6.69
C GLN A 39 -3.26 22.01 -6.57
N ARG A 40 -3.22 21.12 -7.56
CA ARG A 40 -2.22 20.05 -7.58
C ARG A 40 -0.97 20.53 -8.30
N SER A 41 0.15 20.60 -7.58
CA SER A 41 1.44 20.66 -8.25
C SER A 41 1.74 19.28 -8.87
N GLU A 42 2.27 19.25 -10.10
CA GLU A 42 2.62 17.98 -10.77
C GLU A 42 3.54 17.11 -9.91
N LEU A 43 4.51 17.71 -9.23
CA LEU A 43 5.44 17.04 -8.32
C LEU A 43 4.73 16.47 -7.08
N GLY A 44 3.80 17.21 -6.46
CA GLY A 44 3.03 16.75 -5.30
C GLY A 44 2.18 15.55 -5.65
N ALA A 45 1.51 15.56 -6.81
CA ALA A 45 0.67 14.46 -7.26
C ALA A 45 1.42 13.11 -7.40
N TYR A 46 2.74 13.14 -7.63
CA TYR A 46 3.58 11.93 -7.68
C TYR A 46 4.21 11.57 -6.32
N LEU A 47 4.58 12.59 -5.51
CA LEU A 47 5.27 12.35 -4.24
C LEU A 47 4.33 11.88 -3.12
N ASP A 48 3.10 12.38 -3.07
CA ASP A 48 2.11 12.03 -2.04
C ASP A 48 1.83 10.52 -2.00
N PRO A 49 1.45 9.84 -3.10
CA PRO A 49 1.21 8.40 -3.08
C PRO A 49 2.43 7.57 -2.72
N ILE A 50 3.64 8.07 -3.01
CA ILE A 50 4.89 7.38 -2.66
C ILE A 50 5.16 7.53 -1.16
N ALA A 51 4.97 8.72 -0.60
CA ALA A 51 5.19 8.98 0.82
C ALA A 51 4.25 8.12 1.70
N ASP A 52 2.97 8.00 1.32
CA ASP A 52 1.98 7.18 2.01
C ASP A 52 2.33 5.71 2.01
N LYS A 53 2.73 5.21 0.84
CA LYS A 53 3.17 3.82 0.72
C LYS A 53 4.43 3.55 1.53
N LEU A 54 5.39 4.47 1.54
CA LEU A 54 6.59 4.33 2.36
C LEU A 54 6.29 4.32 3.84
N LEU A 55 5.31 5.11 4.32
CA LEU A 55 4.87 5.08 5.71
C LEU A 55 4.28 3.71 6.06
N LEU A 56 3.31 3.25 5.27
CA LEU A 56 2.63 1.98 5.51
C LEU A 56 3.60 0.80 5.47
N VAL A 57 4.46 0.74 4.44
CA VAL A 57 5.50 -0.28 4.30
C VAL A 57 6.44 -0.28 5.50
N SER A 58 6.90 0.90 5.94
CA SER A 58 7.81 1.01 7.09
C SER A 58 7.17 0.47 8.36
N VAL A 59 5.91 0.83 8.63
CA VAL A 59 5.15 0.33 9.79
C VAL A 59 4.96 -1.18 9.70
N PHE A 60 4.58 -1.71 8.53
CA PHE A 60 4.43 -3.16 8.33
C PHE A 60 5.72 -3.93 8.56
N VAL A 61 6.84 -3.42 8.05
CA VAL A 61 8.17 -4.04 8.23
C VAL A 61 8.54 -4.06 9.71
N VAL A 62 8.37 -2.95 10.42
CA VAL A 62 8.68 -2.89 11.86
C VAL A 62 7.78 -3.82 12.66
N LEU A 63 6.46 -3.84 12.40
CA LEU A 63 5.54 -4.78 13.06
C LEU A 63 5.89 -6.24 12.76
N GLY A 64 6.36 -6.53 11.55
CA GLY A 64 6.86 -7.87 11.20
C GLY A 64 8.14 -8.25 11.95
N LEU A 65 9.09 -7.31 12.09
CA LEU A 65 10.32 -7.52 12.86
C LEU A 65 10.05 -7.70 14.36
N MET A 66 9.04 -7.03 14.88
CA MET A 66 8.56 -7.20 16.26
C MET A 66 7.75 -8.49 16.45
N SER A 67 7.56 -9.31 15.41
CA SER A 67 6.74 -10.53 15.41
C SER A 67 5.24 -10.27 15.67
N GLU A 68 4.80 -9.04 15.51
CA GLU A 68 3.40 -8.63 15.67
C GLU A 68 2.57 -8.91 14.41
N LEU A 69 3.20 -8.92 13.24
CA LEU A 69 2.57 -9.39 12.00
C LEU A 69 3.30 -10.60 11.43
N PRO A 70 2.58 -11.53 10.79
CA PRO A 70 3.21 -12.66 10.12
C PRO A 70 4.15 -12.19 9.00
N LEU A 71 5.40 -12.65 8.99
CA LEU A 71 6.40 -12.24 7.99
C LEU A 71 5.94 -12.49 6.54
N TRP A 72 5.19 -13.60 6.31
CA TRP A 72 4.66 -13.87 4.97
C TRP A 72 3.75 -12.77 4.45
N LEU A 73 2.92 -12.14 5.34
CA LEU A 73 2.05 -11.04 4.97
C LEU A 73 2.85 -9.78 4.65
N VAL A 74 3.88 -9.49 5.45
CA VAL A 74 4.77 -8.33 5.20
C VAL A 74 5.49 -8.51 3.86
N ILE A 75 6.07 -9.68 3.61
CA ILE A 75 6.75 -9.97 2.34
C ILE A 75 5.77 -9.86 1.16
N ALA A 76 4.58 -10.42 1.27
CA ALA A 76 3.56 -10.36 0.22
C ALA A 76 3.13 -8.92 -0.07
N ALA A 77 2.88 -8.11 0.97
CA ALA A 77 2.48 -6.71 0.83
C ALA A 77 3.57 -5.87 0.16
N VAL A 78 4.81 -5.97 0.64
CA VAL A 78 5.96 -5.23 0.08
C VAL A 78 6.24 -5.67 -1.36
N SER A 79 6.28 -6.97 -1.63
CA SER A 79 6.53 -7.50 -2.98
C SER A 79 5.47 -7.03 -3.97
N ARG A 80 4.19 -7.06 -3.57
CA ARG A 80 3.08 -6.57 -4.38
C ARG A 80 3.22 -5.07 -4.67
N ASP A 81 3.57 -4.25 -3.70
CA ASP A 81 3.73 -2.81 -3.90
C ASP A 81 4.93 -2.50 -4.80
N LEU A 82 6.03 -3.23 -4.66
CA LEU A 82 7.19 -3.14 -5.56
C LEU A 82 6.84 -3.55 -6.99
N LEU A 83 6.05 -4.61 -7.17
CA LEU A 83 5.58 -5.05 -8.50
C LEU A 83 4.73 -3.97 -9.18
N ILE A 84 3.82 -3.31 -8.44
CA ILE A 84 2.98 -2.25 -9.01
C ILE A 84 3.83 -1.03 -9.38
N VAL A 85 4.67 -0.55 -8.48
CA VAL A 85 5.55 0.60 -8.74
C VAL A 85 6.53 0.28 -9.87
N GLY A 86 7.16 -0.89 -9.83
CA GLY A 86 8.08 -1.37 -10.87
C GLY A 86 7.39 -1.48 -12.24
N GLY A 87 6.17 -2.01 -12.28
CA GLY A 87 5.38 -2.10 -13.51
C GLY A 87 5.05 -0.73 -14.10
N VAL A 88 4.67 0.24 -13.27
CA VAL A 88 4.41 1.62 -13.70
C VAL A 88 5.67 2.30 -14.23
N VAL A 89 6.78 2.18 -13.51
CA VAL A 89 8.07 2.75 -13.92
C VAL A 89 8.56 2.12 -15.22
N LEU A 90 8.49 0.79 -15.34
CA LEU A 90 8.92 0.08 -16.54
C LEU A 90 8.07 0.46 -17.76
N SER A 91 6.74 0.56 -17.61
CA SER A 91 5.87 0.99 -18.71
C SER A 91 6.13 2.42 -19.15
N SER A 92 6.45 3.30 -18.21
CA SER A 92 6.84 4.69 -18.51
C SER A 92 8.17 4.77 -19.28
N LEU A 93 9.15 3.93 -18.94
CA LEU A 93 10.46 3.88 -19.61
C LEU A 93 10.37 3.29 -21.02
N LEU A 94 9.42 2.38 -21.27
CA LEU A 94 9.24 1.73 -22.58
C LEU A 94 8.40 2.58 -23.57
N TYR A 95 8.11 3.86 -23.27
CA TYR A 95 7.31 4.76 -24.11
C TYR A 95 5.88 4.27 -24.42
N HIS A 96 5.39 3.30 -23.69
CA HIS A 96 4.01 2.81 -23.79
C HIS A 96 3.29 3.06 -22.47
N PRO A 97 2.69 4.24 -22.26
CA PRO A 97 1.95 4.50 -21.04
C PRO A 97 0.77 3.54 -20.94
N VAL A 98 0.98 2.47 -20.18
CA VAL A 98 -0.14 1.61 -19.80
C VAL A 98 -0.95 2.43 -18.80
N GLU A 99 -2.12 2.90 -19.19
CA GLU A 99 -3.12 3.44 -18.27
C GLU A 99 -3.56 2.31 -17.32
N MET A 100 -2.72 1.98 -16.36
CA MET A 100 -3.09 1.08 -15.28
C MET A 100 -4.07 1.82 -14.37
N LYS A 101 -5.36 1.79 -14.73
CA LYS A 101 -6.41 2.27 -13.84
C LYS A 101 -6.27 1.52 -12.52
N PRO A 102 -6.12 2.23 -11.39
CA PRO A 102 -5.95 1.57 -10.11
C PRO A 102 -7.16 0.68 -9.85
N LEU A 103 -6.92 -0.63 -9.80
CA LEU A 103 -7.96 -1.61 -9.57
C LEU A 103 -8.60 -1.35 -8.21
N MET A 104 -9.93 -1.43 -8.12
CA MET A 104 -10.67 -1.25 -6.87
C MET A 104 -10.16 -2.18 -5.76
N VAL A 105 -9.75 -3.39 -6.13
CA VAL A 105 -9.13 -4.37 -5.22
C VAL A 105 -7.84 -3.82 -4.60
N SER A 106 -7.02 -3.06 -5.36
CA SER A 106 -5.81 -2.44 -4.86
C SER A 106 -6.11 -1.37 -3.80
N LYS A 107 -7.14 -0.55 -4.00
CA LYS A 107 -7.57 0.46 -3.04
C LYS A 107 -8.11 -0.19 -1.76
N ALA A 108 -8.94 -1.23 -1.91
CA ALA A 108 -9.49 -1.98 -0.78
C ALA A 108 -8.35 -2.64 0.04
N ASN A 109 -7.35 -3.22 -0.64
CA ASN A 109 -6.20 -3.82 0.03
C ASN A 109 -5.44 -2.80 0.88
N THR A 110 -5.11 -1.63 0.33
CA THR A 110 -4.41 -0.57 1.08
C THR A 110 -5.23 -0.10 2.28
N ALA A 111 -6.55 0.07 2.12
CA ALA A 111 -7.44 0.45 3.23
C ALA A 111 -7.42 -0.61 4.35
N VAL A 112 -7.51 -1.90 4.01
CA VAL A 112 -7.45 -2.99 5.00
C VAL A 112 -6.09 -3.04 5.68
N GLN A 113 -4.99 -2.81 4.95
CA GLN A 113 -3.65 -2.74 5.53
C GLN A 113 -3.50 -1.58 6.52
N ILE A 114 -4.04 -0.40 6.22
CA ILE A 114 -4.05 0.74 7.14
C ILE A 114 -4.84 0.40 8.41
N VAL A 115 -6.02 -0.21 8.27
CA VAL A 115 -6.83 -0.63 9.41
C VAL A 115 -6.10 -1.69 10.24
N LEU A 116 -5.44 -2.66 9.60
CA LEU A 116 -4.67 -3.68 10.30
C LEU A 116 -3.49 -3.07 11.08
N ALA A 117 -2.72 -2.17 10.47
CA ALA A 117 -1.61 -1.48 11.13
C ALA A 117 -2.09 -0.66 12.33
N ALA A 118 -3.18 0.11 12.15
CA ALA A 118 -3.80 0.89 13.23
C ALA A 118 -4.29 -0.01 14.37
N ALA A 119 -4.94 -1.13 14.05
CA ALA A 119 -5.44 -2.07 15.04
C ALA A 119 -4.31 -2.70 15.87
N VAL A 120 -3.23 -3.13 15.22
CA VAL A 120 -2.06 -3.72 15.90
C VAL A 120 -1.36 -2.67 16.77
N LEU A 121 -1.15 -1.45 16.26
CA LEU A 121 -0.58 -0.36 17.06
C LEU A 121 -1.47 0.01 18.25
N PHE A 122 -2.79 -0.05 18.09
CA PHE A 122 -3.74 0.20 19.17
C PHE A 122 -3.70 -0.90 20.24
N GLU A 123 -3.63 -2.18 19.83
CA GLU A 123 -3.44 -3.30 20.77
C GLU A 123 -2.18 -3.11 21.60
N LEU A 124 -1.06 -2.76 20.94
CA LEU A 124 0.22 -2.55 21.61
C LEU A 124 0.23 -1.30 22.51
N ALA A 125 -0.44 -0.23 22.09
CA ALA A 125 -0.47 1.03 22.85
C ALA A 125 -1.31 0.94 24.13
N LEU A 126 -2.39 0.14 24.12
CA LEU A 126 -3.31 -0.02 25.25
C LEU A 126 -3.12 -1.35 26.00
N GLU A 127 -2.13 -2.15 25.61
CA GLU A 127 -1.88 -3.49 26.18
C GLU A 127 -3.14 -4.37 26.18
N THR A 128 -3.98 -4.21 25.14
CA THR A 128 -5.23 -4.93 24.96
C THR A 128 -5.13 -5.87 23.80
N ALA A 129 -5.91 -6.93 23.77
CA ALA A 129 -5.98 -7.85 22.65
C ALA A 129 -7.40 -7.88 22.05
N PHE A 130 -7.53 -7.57 20.77
CA PHE A 130 -8.80 -7.70 20.04
C PHE A 130 -9.12 -9.15 19.64
N GLY A 131 -8.41 -10.13 20.18
CA GLY A 131 -8.66 -11.55 19.96
C GLY A 131 -8.74 -11.92 18.48
N GLY A 132 -9.90 -12.44 18.04
CA GLY A 132 -10.08 -12.91 16.68
C GLY A 132 -10.05 -11.82 15.59
N VAL A 133 -10.30 -10.54 15.93
CA VAL A 133 -10.36 -9.45 14.93
C VAL A 133 -9.04 -9.28 14.20
N ARG A 134 -7.92 -9.34 14.91
CA ARG A 134 -6.57 -9.28 14.32
C ARG A 134 -6.35 -10.41 13.31
N VAL A 135 -6.74 -11.64 13.66
CA VAL A 135 -6.60 -12.81 12.77
C VAL A 135 -7.41 -12.61 11.49
N TRP A 136 -8.65 -12.15 11.60
CA TRP A 136 -9.48 -11.87 10.43
C TRP A 136 -8.91 -10.76 9.56
N LEU A 137 -8.39 -9.69 10.14
CA LEU A 137 -7.73 -8.62 9.39
C LEU A 137 -6.47 -9.12 8.65
N VAL A 138 -5.68 -9.98 9.27
CA VAL A 138 -4.51 -10.61 8.64
C VAL A 138 -4.92 -11.47 7.45
N ILE A 139 -5.94 -12.34 7.61
CA ILE A 139 -6.45 -13.20 6.54
C ILE A 139 -7.03 -12.35 5.40
N LEU A 140 -7.83 -11.34 5.71
CA LEU A 140 -8.42 -10.44 4.74
C LEU A 140 -7.36 -9.66 3.97
N SER A 141 -6.37 -9.09 4.67
CA SER A 141 -5.25 -8.39 4.05
C SER A 141 -4.43 -9.30 3.14
N GLY A 142 -4.13 -10.52 3.59
CA GLY A 142 -3.42 -11.51 2.77
C GLY A 142 -4.20 -11.92 1.52
N GLY A 143 -5.49 -12.19 1.65
CA GLY A 143 -6.37 -12.52 0.54
C GLY A 143 -6.48 -11.40 -0.50
N LEU A 144 -6.68 -10.14 -0.04
CA LEU A 144 -6.72 -8.98 -0.92
C LEU A 144 -5.37 -8.68 -1.58
N THR A 145 -4.26 -8.88 -0.86
CA THR A 145 -2.91 -8.74 -1.41
C THR A 145 -2.69 -9.73 -2.54
N GLY A 146 -3.03 -11.01 -2.35
CA GLY A 146 -2.95 -12.05 -3.38
C GLY A 146 -3.86 -11.76 -4.58
N ALA A 147 -5.12 -11.41 -4.33
CA ALA A 147 -6.08 -11.06 -5.38
C ALA A 147 -5.62 -9.84 -6.19
N SER A 148 -5.07 -8.82 -5.51
CA SER A 148 -4.53 -7.64 -6.16
C SER A 148 -3.32 -7.98 -7.04
N ALA A 149 -2.37 -8.78 -6.53
CA ALA A 149 -1.19 -9.21 -7.30
C ALA A 149 -1.60 -10.02 -8.55
N ALA A 150 -2.54 -10.97 -8.40
CA ALA A 150 -3.06 -11.76 -9.49
C ALA A 150 -3.76 -10.90 -10.55
N ALA A 151 -4.57 -9.92 -10.13
CA ALA A 151 -5.27 -9.02 -11.04
C ALA A 151 -4.30 -8.16 -11.87
N TYR A 152 -3.22 -7.65 -11.25
CA TYR A 152 -2.18 -6.91 -11.97
C TYR A 152 -1.41 -7.81 -12.94
N LEU A 153 -1.06 -9.03 -12.53
CA LEU A 153 -0.39 -10.00 -13.41
C LEU A 153 -1.24 -10.33 -14.63
N VAL A 154 -2.54 -10.61 -14.44
CA VAL A 154 -3.47 -10.88 -15.54
C VAL A 154 -3.61 -9.68 -16.48
N ALA A 155 -3.73 -8.47 -15.92
CA ALA A 155 -3.81 -7.26 -16.73
C ALA A 155 -2.54 -7.05 -17.56
N TRP A 156 -1.37 -7.29 -16.97
CA TRP A 156 -0.08 -7.18 -17.65
C TRP A 156 0.08 -8.23 -18.77
N LEU A 157 -0.26 -9.50 -18.49
CA LEU A 157 -0.21 -10.58 -19.48
C LEU A 157 -1.16 -10.32 -20.66
N ARG A 158 -2.37 -9.83 -20.41
CA ARG A 158 -3.31 -9.46 -21.47
C ARG A 158 -2.78 -8.33 -22.36
N HIS A 159 -2.12 -7.36 -21.76
CA HIS A 159 -1.51 -6.26 -22.49
C HIS A 159 -0.39 -6.77 -23.41
N MET A 160 0.48 -7.64 -22.90
CA MET A 160 1.56 -8.24 -23.68
C MET A 160 1.05 -9.10 -24.84
N ASN A 161 -0.01 -9.89 -24.65
CA ASN A 161 -0.58 -10.72 -25.71
C ASN A 161 -1.28 -9.90 -26.81
N GLY A 162 -1.88 -8.75 -26.47
CA GLY A 162 -2.51 -7.86 -27.46
C GLY A 162 -1.52 -7.19 -28.42
N TYR A 163 -0.26 -7.06 -28.07
CA TYR A 163 0.78 -6.55 -28.98
C TYR A 163 1.27 -7.59 -29.99
N GLY A 164 1.17 -8.89 -29.69
CA GLY A 164 1.57 -9.96 -30.61
C GLY A 164 0.63 -10.13 -31.81
N GLU A 165 -0.62 -9.70 -31.70
CA GLU A 165 -1.62 -9.80 -32.77
C GLU A 165 -1.62 -8.60 -33.73
N SER A 166 -1.13 -7.44 -33.32
CA SER A 166 -1.09 -6.23 -34.17
C SER A 166 0.12 -6.15 -35.09
N GLU A 167 1.10 -7.03 -34.95
CA GLU A 167 2.34 -7.03 -35.75
C GLU A 167 2.29 -7.99 -36.95
N ASN A 168 1.16 -8.65 -37.19
CA ASN A 168 0.99 -9.56 -38.36
C ASN A 168 -0.28 -9.24 -39.17
N PRO A 169 -0.34 -8.10 -39.90
CA PRO A 169 -1.49 -7.78 -40.73
C PRO A 169 -1.42 -8.40 -42.14
N HIS A 170 -0.41 -9.24 -42.44
CA HIS A 170 -0.27 -9.87 -43.78
C HIS A 170 0.31 -11.30 -43.68
N LEU A 171 -0.57 -12.28 -43.56
CA LEU A 171 -0.44 -13.63 -44.14
C LEU A 171 -1.81 -14.08 -44.66
#